data_32b6a41e1c061e5768511215d7307c5d
#
_entry.id   32b6a41e1c061e5768511215d7307c5d
#
_cell.length_a   1.000
_cell.length_b   1.000
_cell.length_c   1.000
_cell.angle_alpha   90.00
_cell.angle_beta   90.00
_cell.angle_gamma   90.00
#
_symmetry.space_group_name_H-M   'P 1'
#
loop_
_entity.id
_entity.type
_entity.pdbx_description
1 polymer ?
#
loop_
_entity_poly.entity_id
_entity_poly.type
_entity_poly.pdbx_seq_one_letter_code
_entity_poly.pdbx_strand_id
1 'polypeptide(L)'
;MCIRDSGDIVSNFDVRLCQPNRQEIPTGVMHTLEHLFALYLRPRITGYLDCSPFGCRTGFHLLAWGKHSSKDVAIAVKEALELITTTEWEDVPGTEEKECGNYKDHSLFGAKEWAKEILEKGMSCDPFERKIV
;
A
#
# COMPACT_ATOMS: atom_id res chain seq x y z
N MET A 1 4.69 -11.51 9.30
CA MET A 1 5.51 -11.82 10.51
C MET A 1 4.97 -11.01 11.68
N CYS A 2 4.82 -11.60 12.84
CA CYS A 2 4.42 -10.89 14.05
C CYS A 2 5.61 -10.78 14.99
N ILE A 3 5.92 -9.58 15.45
CA ILE A 3 6.94 -9.34 16.46
C ILE A 3 6.23 -9.11 17.79
N ARG A 4 6.65 -9.85 18.82
CA ARG A 4 6.06 -9.77 20.16
C ARG A 4 7.10 -9.29 21.14
N ASP A 5 6.84 -8.16 21.82
CA ASP A 5 7.65 -7.63 22.88
C ASP A 5 6.72 -7.20 24.04
N SER A 6 7.14 -7.42 25.29
CA SER A 6 6.38 -7.05 26.50
C SER A 6 4.91 -7.52 26.52
N GLY A 7 4.55 -8.58 25.77
CA GLY A 7 3.17 -9.06 25.63
C GLY A 7 2.38 -8.42 24.50
N ASP A 8 2.88 -7.36 23.89
CA ASP A 8 2.26 -6.70 22.75
C ASP A 8 2.65 -7.36 21.42
N ILE A 9 1.80 -7.20 20.41
CA ILE A 9 2.02 -7.76 19.08
C ILE A 9 2.00 -6.63 18.04
N VAL A 10 3.01 -6.58 17.19
CA VAL A 10 3.03 -5.77 15.99
C VAL A 10 3.07 -6.70 14.78
N SER A 11 2.10 -6.54 13.89
CA SER A 11 2.04 -7.29 12.64
C SER A 11 2.77 -6.51 11.55
N ASN A 12 3.64 -7.22 10.81
CA ASN A 12 4.39 -6.66 9.69
C ASN A 12 4.08 -7.48 8.43
N PHE A 13 3.58 -6.82 7.39
CA PHE A 13 3.21 -7.46 6.13
C PHE A 13 4.05 -6.93 4.98
N ASP A 14 4.46 -7.85 4.12
CA ASP A 14 5.01 -7.54 2.80
C ASP A 14 3.84 -7.43 1.83
N VAL A 15 3.51 -6.21 1.42
CA VAL A 15 2.47 -5.94 0.43
C VAL A 15 3.15 -5.81 -0.93
N ARG A 16 3.27 -6.94 -1.64
CA ARG A 16 3.97 -6.99 -2.92
C ARG A 16 3.01 -6.70 -4.06
N LEU A 17 3.29 -5.65 -4.84
CA LEU A 17 2.41 -5.16 -5.89
C LEU A 17 2.83 -5.58 -7.30
N CYS A 18 4.10 -5.90 -7.50
CA CYS A 18 4.58 -6.42 -8.77
C CYS A 18 5.69 -7.46 -8.56
N GLN A 19 6.01 -8.20 -9.61
CA GLN A 19 7.00 -9.27 -9.53
C GLN A 19 8.41 -8.71 -9.36
N PRO A 20 9.10 -9.00 -8.26
CA PRO A 20 10.48 -8.57 -8.04
C PRO A 20 11.41 -9.04 -9.17
N ASN A 21 12.36 -8.17 -9.52
CA ASN A 21 13.33 -8.41 -10.61
C ASN A 21 12.72 -8.56 -12.01
N ARG A 22 11.44 -8.27 -12.15
CA ARG A 22 10.72 -8.27 -13.45
C ARG A 22 10.14 -6.90 -13.75
N GLN A 23 9.62 -6.23 -12.73
CA GLN A 23 9.00 -4.93 -12.84
C GLN A 23 9.38 -4.08 -11.63
N GLU A 24 9.31 -2.78 -11.80
CA GLU A 24 9.41 -1.80 -10.71
C GLU A 24 8.39 -0.68 -10.95
N ILE A 25 7.84 -0.17 -9.87
CA ILE A 25 6.90 0.95 -9.92
C ILE A 25 7.71 2.24 -10.06
N PRO A 26 7.39 3.14 -11.01
CA PRO A 26 8.08 4.44 -11.13
C PRO A 26 8.01 5.26 -9.85
N THR A 27 9.02 6.09 -9.58
CA THR A 27 9.15 6.83 -8.31
C THR A 27 7.96 7.72 -8.01
N GLY A 28 7.46 8.47 -8.97
CA GLY A 28 6.30 9.34 -8.80
C GLY A 28 5.02 8.57 -8.51
N VAL A 29 4.85 7.39 -9.13
CA VAL A 29 3.73 6.48 -8.86
C VAL A 29 3.84 5.92 -7.44
N MET A 30 5.02 5.45 -7.07
CA MET A 30 5.28 4.90 -5.73
C MET A 30 4.98 5.94 -4.64
N HIS A 31 5.41 7.18 -4.83
CA HIS A 31 5.20 8.27 -3.90
C HIS A 31 3.70 8.59 -3.76
N THR A 32 2.97 8.64 -4.86
CA THR A 32 1.51 8.85 -4.83
C THR A 32 0.79 7.70 -4.13
N LEU A 33 1.17 6.45 -4.44
CA LEU A 33 0.61 5.28 -3.76
C LEU A 33 0.89 5.31 -2.25
N GLU A 34 2.08 5.71 -1.83
CA GLU A 34 2.44 5.84 -0.41
C GLU A 34 1.46 6.75 0.33
N HIS A 35 1.25 7.97 -0.19
CA HIS A 35 0.33 8.93 0.43
C HIS A 35 -1.11 8.44 0.42
N LEU A 36 -1.56 7.83 -0.67
CA LEU A 36 -2.94 7.32 -0.77
C LEU A 36 -3.16 6.09 0.10
N PHE A 37 -2.20 5.19 0.23
CA PHE A 37 -2.30 4.08 1.17
C PHE A 37 -2.36 4.57 2.61
N ALA A 38 -1.57 5.57 3.00
CA ALA A 38 -1.67 6.15 4.33
C ALA A 38 -3.08 6.72 4.60
N LEU A 39 -3.67 7.36 3.60
CA LEU A 39 -5.03 7.92 3.70
C LEU A 39 -6.10 6.83 3.78
N TYR A 40 -6.04 5.82 2.91
CA TYR A 40 -7.13 4.86 2.73
C TYR A 40 -7.03 3.62 3.62
N LEU A 41 -5.82 3.22 4.02
CA LEU A 41 -5.64 2.05 4.90
C LEU A 41 -5.87 2.37 6.38
N ARG A 42 -5.56 3.59 6.79
CA ARG A 42 -5.71 3.99 8.21
C ARG A 42 -7.12 3.72 8.77
N PRO A 43 -8.21 4.08 8.11
CA PRO A 43 -9.55 3.78 8.63
C PRO A 43 -9.97 2.31 8.47
N ARG A 44 -9.23 1.52 7.67
CA ARG A 44 -9.59 0.13 7.35
C ARG A 44 -8.85 -0.91 8.16
N ILE A 45 -7.72 -0.53 8.75
CA ILE A 45 -6.89 -1.45 9.54
C ILE A 45 -6.82 -0.91 10.96
N THR A 46 -7.44 -1.61 11.91
CA THR A 46 -7.35 -1.27 13.33
C THR A 46 -5.91 -1.36 13.79
N GLY A 47 -5.42 -0.30 14.44
CA GLY A 47 -4.03 -0.25 14.89
C GLY A 47 -3.02 0.04 13.77
N TYR A 48 -3.45 0.57 12.63
CA TYR A 48 -2.55 0.99 11.55
C TYR A 48 -1.42 1.87 12.09
N LEU A 49 -0.20 1.54 11.76
CA LEU A 49 1.01 2.29 12.16
C LEU A 49 1.66 2.96 10.95
N ASP A 50 1.96 2.19 9.91
CA ASP A 50 2.69 2.69 8.76
C ASP A 50 2.52 1.81 7.53
N CYS A 51 2.68 2.41 6.35
CA CYS A 51 2.79 1.71 5.08
C CYS A 51 3.87 2.40 4.25
N SER A 52 5.06 1.85 4.23
CA SER A 52 6.26 2.45 3.62
C SER A 52 6.74 1.65 2.42
N PRO A 53 7.19 2.31 1.33
CA PRO A 53 7.66 1.61 0.15
C PRO A 53 8.98 0.89 0.38
N PHE A 54 9.16 -0.24 -0.30
CA PHE A 54 10.47 -0.88 -0.43
C PHE A 54 11.38 -0.04 -1.34
N GLY A 55 12.66 0.03 -1.03
CA GLY A 55 13.63 0.70 -1.88
C GLY A 55 13.73 0.11 -3.29
N CYS A 56 13.38 -1.16 -3.48
CA CYS A 56 13.32 -1.81 -4.80
C CYS A 56 12.07 -1.46 -5.62
N ARG A 57 11.14 -0.71 -5.04
CA ARG A 57 9.92 -0.22 -5.72
C ARG A 57 9.00 -1.34 -6.25
N THR A 58 8.90 -2.43 -5.50
CA THR A 58 8.02 -3.56 -5.88
C THR A 58 6.86 -3.76 -4.92
N GLY A 59 6.80 -3.00 -3.84
CA GLY A 59 5.75 -3.11 -2.85
C GLY A 59 6.03 -2.26 -1.62
N PHE A 60 5.31 -2.58 -0.54
CA PHE A 60 5.31 -1.82 0.69
C PHE A 60 5.47 -2.71 1.92
N HIS A 61 6.08 -2.18 2.98
CA HIS A 61 5.92 -2.69 4.34
C HIS A 61 4.67 -2.08 4.95
N LEU A 62 3.81 -2.91 5.51
CA LEU A 62 2.64 -2.47 6.25
C LEU A 62 2.76 -2.94 7.70
N LEU A 63 2.72 -2.00 8.63
CA LEU A 63 2.79 -2.23 10.06
C LEU A 63 1.47 -1.89 10.72
N ALA A 64 1.00 -2.80 11.57
CA ALA A 64 -0.20 -2.58 12.36
C ALA A 64 -0.03 -3.14 13.78
N TRP A 65 -0.55 -2.43 14.76
CA TRP A 65 -0.62 -2.86 16.13
C TRP A 65 -1.65 -3.97 16.26
N GLY A 66 -1.32 -5.00 17.00
CA GLY A 66 -2.18 -6.15 17.21
C GLY A 66 -1.98 -7.26 16.19
N LYS A 67 -2.75 -8.33 16.33
CA LYS A 67 -2.68 -9.51 15.46
C LYS A 67 -3.66 -9.34 14.30
N HIS A 68 -3.14 -9.40 13.08
CA HIS A 68 -3.93 -9.31 11.86
C HIS A 68 -3.66 -10.52 10.95
N SER A 69 -4.66 -10.92 10.18
CA SER A 69 -4.50 -11.98 9.18
C SER A 69 -4.07 -11.39 7.82
N SER A 70 -3.34 -12.18 7.04
CA SER A 70 -2.98 -11.79 5.66
C SER A 70 -4.21 -11.54 4.80
N LYS A 71 -5.28 -12.30 5.02
CA LYS A 71 -6.54 -12.14 4.29
C LYS A 71 -7.19 -10.78 4.56
N ASP A 72 -7.28 -10.38 5.84
CA ASP A 72 -7.89 -9.11 6.20
C ASP A 72 -7.08 -7.92 5.66
N VAL A 73 -5.76 -8.01 5.72
CA VAL A 73 -4.87 -6.99 5.15
C VAL A 73 -4.99 -6.93 3.63
N ALA A 74 -5.05 -8.08 2.96
CA ALA A 74 -5.22 -8.13 1.50
C ALA A 74 -6.56 -7.51 1.06
N ILE A 75 -7.64 -7.75 1.80
CA ILE A 75 -8.94 -7.12 1.55
C ILE A 75 -8.86 -5.60 1.72
N ALA A 76 -8.22 -5.13 2.79
CA ALA A 76 -8.04 -3.70 3.03
C ALA A 76 -7.22 -3.02 1.92
N VAL A 77 -6.15 -3.65 1.47
CA VAL A 77 -5.32 -3.15 0.36
C VAL A 77 -6.13 -3.13 -0.95
N LYS A 78 -6.90 -4.16 -1.22
CA LYS A 78 -7.79 -4.22 -2.39
C LYS A 78 -8.78 -3.05 -2.38
N GLU A 79 -9.45 -2.81 -1.27
CA GLU A 79 -10.40 -1.69 -1.12
C GLU A 79 -9.70 -0.34 -1.31
N ALA A 80 -8.49 -0.17 -0.77
CA ALA A 80 -7.69 1.04 -0.98
C ALA A 80 -7.35 1.24 -2.46
N LEU A 81 -6.95 0.19 -3.17
CA LEU A 81 -6.70 0.25 -4.61
C LEU A 81 -7.95 0.62 -5.41
N GLU A 82 -9.10 0.11 -5.04
CA GLU A 82 -10.38 0.48 -5.65
C GLU A 82 -10.66 1.99 -5.49
N LEU A 83 -10.42 2.53 -4.31
CA LEU A 83 -10.55 3.97 -4.05
C LEU A 83 -9.54 4.79 -4.85
N ILE A 84 -8.31 4.31 -5.01
CA ILE A 84 -7.28 4.99 -5.81
C ILE A 84 -7.73 5.16 -7.25
N THR A 85 -8.44 4.19 -7.83
CA THR A 85 -8.91 4.28 -9.21
C THR A 85 -9.87 5.44 -9.47
N THR A 86 -10.52 5.96 -8.43
CA THR A 86 -11.49 7.06 -8.50
C THR A 86 -11.03 8.33 -7.77
N THR A 87 -9.79 8.35 -7.27
CA THR A 87 -9.23 9.51 -6.56
C THR A 87 -8.99 10.66 -7.54
N GLU A 88 -9.34 11.87 -7.12
CA GLU A 88 -9.04 13.11 -7.85
C GLU A 88 -7.77 13.76 -7.29
N TRP A 89 -7.13 14.61 -8.09
CA TRP A 89 -5.87 15.25 -7.70
C TRP A 89 -5.99 16.05 -6.40
N GLU A 90 -7.11 16.74 -6.22
CA GLU A 90 -7.38 17.57 -5.04
C GLU A 90 -7.40 16.76 -3.73
N ASP A 91 -7.65 15.46 -3.82
CA ASP A 91 -7.72 14.56 -2.68
C ASP A 91 -6.39 13.85 -2.37
N VAL A 92 -5.34 14.07 -3.18
CA VAL A 92 -4.02 13.50 -2.94
C VAL A 92 -3.27 14.33 -1.90
N PRO A 93 -2.93 13.75 -0.71
CA PRO A 93 -2.16 14.48 0.28
C PRO A 93 -0.68 14.58 -0.12
N GLY A 94 0.02 15.56 0.44
CA GLY A 94 1.47 15.71 0.23
C GLY A 94 1.87 16.31 -1.11
N THR A 95 0.97 17.03 -1.77
CA THR A 95 1.20 17.68 -3.07
C THR A 95 1.63 19.15 -2.96
N GLU A 96 1.79 19.66 -1.74
CA GLU A 96 2.24 21.01 -1.46
C GLU A 96 3.58 21.01 -0.70
N GLU A 97 4.37 22.06 -0.90
CA GLU A 97 5.69 22.20 -0.30
C GLU A 97 5.69 22.06 1.23
N LYS A 98 4.68 22.57 1.91
CA LYS A 98 4.53 22.48 3.36
C LYS A 98 4.19 21.07 3.87
N GLU A 99 3.75 20.19 2.98
CA GLU A 99 3.26 18.86 3.34
C GLU A 99 4.27 17.75 3.09
N CYS A 100 5.19 17.96 2.15
CA CYS A 100 6.11 16.92 1.72
C CYS A 100 7.45 17.50 1.25
N GLY A 101 8.54 16.82 1.58
CA GLY A 101 9.90 17.23 1.19
C GLY A 101 10.20 17.12 -0.30
N ASN A 102 9.38 16.40 -1.05
CA ASN A 102 9.47 16.27 -2.51
C ASN A 102 8.07 16.28 -3.14
N TYR A 103 7.32 17.33 -2.88
CA TYR A 103 5.90 17.44 -3.25
C TYR A 103 5.62 17.39 -4.76
N LYS A 104 6.63 17.61 -5.59
CA LYS A 104 6.49 17.63 -7.05
C LYS A 104 6.57 16.24 -7.70
N ASP A 105 7.15 15.24 -7.01
CA ASP A 105 7.33 13.91 -7.57
C ASP A 105 6.11 13.02 -7.33
N HIS A 106 5.02 13.33 -8.01
CA HIS A 106 3.76 12.59 -7.96
C HIS A 106 3.27 12.23 -9.35
N SER A 107 2.58 11.08 -9.46
CA SER A 107 1.88 10.66 -10.66
C SER A 107 0.55 9.99 -10.27
N LEU A 108 -0.52 10.75 -10.19
CA LEU A 108 -1.85 10.21 -9.91
C LEU A 108 -2.34 9.34 -11.08
N PHE A 109 -2.13 9.78 -12.32
CA PHE A 109 -2.48 8.97 -13.49
C PHE A 109 -1.81 7.60 -13.43
N GLY A 110 -0.50 7.56 -13.21
CA GLY A 110 0.24 6.31 -13.08
C GLY A 110 -0.24 5.45 -11.91
N ALA A 111 -0.52 6.05 -10.76
CA ALA A 111 -1.04 5.35 -9.59
C ALA A 111 -2.39 4.69 -9.89
N LYS A 112 -3.30 5.39 -10.58
CA LYS A 112 -4.60 4.85 -11.00
C LYS A 112 -4.46 3.70 -11.98
N GLU A 113 -3.56 3.81 -12.95
CA GLU A 113 -3.33 2.74 -13.93
C GLU A 113 -2.71 1.50 -13.28
N TRP A 114 -1.74 1.67 -12.39
CA TRP A 114 -1.17 0.56 -11.62
C TRP A 114 -2.22 -0.12 -10.72
N ALA A 115 -3.06 0.68 -10.05
CA ALA A 115 -4.14 0.15 -9.21
C ALA A 115 -5.13 -0.68 -10.04
N LYS A 116 -5.53 -0.21 -11.22
CA LYS A 116 -6.39 -0.96 -12.13
C LYS A 116 -5.76 -2.28 -12.55
N GLU A 117 -4.50 -2.27 -12.97
CA GLU A 117 -3.79 -3.48 -13.38
C GLU A 117 -3.67 -4.51 -12.25
N ILE A 118 -3.34 -4.05 -11.04
CA ILE A 118 -3.25 -4.93 -9.87
C ILE A 118 -4.62 -5.54 -9.55
N LEU A 119 -5.69 -4.75 -9.60
CA LEU A 119 -7.05 -5.23 -9.35
C LEU A 119 -7.51 -6.25 -10.41
N GLU A 120 -7.15 -6.05 -11.67
CA GLU A 120 -7.45 -7.01 -12.75
C GLU A 120 -6.73 -8.35 -12.54
N LYS A 121 -5.47 -8.31 -12.09
CA LYS A 121 -4.70 -9.52 -11.75
C LYS A 121 -5.20 -10.18 -10.46
N GLY A 122 -5.83 -9.42 -9.57
CA GLY A 122 -6.33 -9.85 -8.29
C GLY A 122 -5.26 -9.83 -7.19
N MET A 123 -5.72 -9.64 -5.95
CA MET A 123 -4.88 -9.68 -4.75
C MET A 123 -4.92 -11.06 -4.13
N SER A 124 -3.76 -11.66 -3.91
CA SER A 124 -3.64 -12.94 -3.18
C SER A 124 -3.31 -12.69 -1.72
N CYS A 125 -3.96 -13.44 -0.83
CA CYS A 125 -3.66 -13.41 0.60
C CYS A 125 -2.62 -14.46 1.03
N ASP A 126 -2.08 -15.21 0.09
CA ASP A 126 -1.08 -16.24 0.34
C ASP A 126 0.12 -16.06 -0.59
N PRO A 127 1.36 -16.09 -0.07
CA PRO A 127 2.57 -15.87 -0.89
C PRO A 127 2.96 -17.07 -1.75
N PHE A 128 2.46 -18.27 -1.45
CA PHE A 128 2.85 -19.51 -2.12
C PHE A 128 1.76 -20.07 -3.02
N GLU A 129 0.51 -19.89 -2.62
CA GLU A 129 -0.66 -20.29 -3.40
C GLU A 129 -1.47 -19.03 -3.77
N ARG A 130 -1.94 -18.96 -5.01
CA ARG A 130 -2.74 -17.82 -5.43
C ARG A 130 -4.17 -17.93 -4.89
N LYS A 131 -4.41 -17.24 -3.77
CA LYS A 131 -5.73 -17.15 -3.11
C LYS A 131 -6.25 -15.72 -3.21
N ILE A 132 -7.04 -15.47 -4.24
CA ILE A 132 -7.59 -14.14 -4.54
C ILE A 132 -8.67 -13.76 -3.52
N VAL A 133 -8.58 -12.53 -3.05
CA VAL A 133 -9.59 -11.91 -2.16
C VAL A 133 -10.53 -10.96 -2.90
#